data_96e5d59baf985684b19a70cb1561d0ed
#
_entry.id   96e5d59baf985684b19a70cb1561d0ed
#
_cell.length_a   1.000
_cell.length_b   1.000
_cell.length_c   1.000
_cell.angle_alpha   90.00
_cell.angle_beta   90.00
_cell.angle_gamma   90.00
#
_symmetry.space_group_name_H-M   'P 1'
#
loop_
_entity.id
_entity.type
_entity.pdbx_description
1 polymer ?
#
loop_
_entity_poly.entity_id
_entity_poly.type
_entity_poly.pdbx_seq_one_letter_code
_entity_poly.pdbx_strand_id
1 'polypeptide(L)'
;MKIYNVPVSIGELLDKISILEVKLMNMYGDEKIKNVENERNLLVERCDGNILEHLQEFITINKKIWDVLQQQRDKERAGELDDEFVSLSLEVYHLNDKRFAKKSQINDMYDSCIKEEKHYN
;
A
#
# COMPACT_ATOMS: atom_id res chain seq x y z
N MET A 1 -26.68 4.91 1.75
CA MET A 1 -25.35 4.83 1.10
C MET A 1 -24.96 3.37 0.94
N LYS A 2 -24.40 3.04 -0.22
CA LYS A 2 -24.01 1.67 -0.50
C LYS A 2 -22.62 1.36 -0.02
N ILE A 3 -22.45 0.18 0.57
CA ILE A 3 -21.16 -0.39 0.91
C ILE A 3 -21.17 -1.87 0.53
N TYR A 4 -20.09 -2.33 -0.07
CA TYR A 4 -19.91 -3.75 -0.33
C TYR A 4 -18.89 -4.31 0.63
N ASN A 5 -19.23 -5.40 1.29
CA ASN A 5 -18.31 -6.08 2.18
C ASN A 5 -17.70 -7.28 1.44
N VAL A 6 -16.40 -7.27 1.29
CA VAL A 6 -15.68 -8.37 0.63
C VAL A 6 -14.64 -8.94 1.58
N PRO A 7 -14.46 -10.27 1.60
CA PRO A 7 -13.41 -10.85 2.42
C PRO A 7 -12.04 -10.47 1.85
N VAL A 8 -11.12 -10.13 2.75
CA VAL A 8 -9.72 -9.85 2.40
C VAL A 8 -8.82 -10.55 3.40
N SER A 9 -7.56 -10.77 3.01
CA SER A 9 -6.56 -11.27 3.97
C SER A 9 -6.22 -10.18 4.99
N ILE A 10 -5.68 -10.59 6.13
CA ILE A 10 -5.25 -9.65 7.17
C ILE A 10 -4.13 -8.73 6.63
N GLY A 11 -3.17 -9.31 5.90
CA GLY A 11 -2.10 -8.54 5.27
C GLY A 11 -2.62 -7.52 4.28
N GLU A 12 -3.60 -7.88 3.47
CA GLU A 12 -4.23 -6.96 2.51
C GLU A 12 -4.94 -5.81 3.21
N LEU A 13 -5.62 -6.08 4.33
CA LEU A 13 -6.31 -5.05 5.09
C LEU A 13 -5.32 -4.00 5.61
N LEU A 14 -4.21 -4.44 6.22
CA LEU A 14 -3.17 -3.54 6.72
C LEU A 14 -2.50 -2.77 5.59
N ASP A 15 -2.25 -3.43 4.47
CA ASP A 15 -1.68 -2.78 3.29
C ASP A 15 -2.59 -1.67 2.77
N LYS A 16 -3.88 -1.92 2.64
CA LYS A 16 -4.86 -0.91 2.21
C LYS A 16 -4.88 0.30 3.14
N ILE A 17 -4.88 0.07 4.45
CA ILE A 17 -4.85 1.15 5.44
C ILE A 17 -3.57 1.97 5.28
N SER A 18 -2.43 1.30 5.11
CA SER A 18 -1.14 1.97 4.95
C SER A 18 -1.09 2.84 3.70
N ILE A 19 -1.67 2.38 2.60
CA ILE A 19 -1.76 3.16 1.35
C ILE A 19 -2.59 4.43 1.59
N LEU A 20 -3.69 4.32 2.32
CA LEU A 20 -4.51 5.49 2.66
C LEU A 20 -3.75 6.48 3.54
N GLU A 21 -2.95 6.00 4.49
CA GLU A 21 -2.07 6.85 5.29
C GLU A 21 -1.04 7.58 4.44
N VAL A 22 -0.42 6.88 3.48
CA VAL A 22 0.53 7.49 2.55
C VAL A 22 -0.16 8.56 1.69
N LYS A 23 -1.37 8.29 1.22
CA LYS A 23 -2.16 9.29 0.48
C LYS A 23 -2.39 10.54 1.31
N LEU A 24 -2.75 10.39 2.58
CA LEU A 24 -2.97 11.53 3.48
C LEU A 24 -1.70 12.36 3.71
N MET A 25 -0.53 11.74 3.63
CA MET A 25 0.75 12.45 3.74
C MET A 25 1.06 13.32 2.52
N ASN A 26 0.51 12.98 1.34
CA ASN A 26 0.95 13.53 0.06
C ASN A 26 -0.14 14.25 -0.73
N MET A 27 -1.39 14.11 -0.35
CA MET A 27 -2.53 14.68 -1.09
C MET A 27 -2.96 16.02 -0.50
N TYR A 28 -3.58 16.84 -1.34
CA TYR A 28 -4.25 18.07 -0.93
C TYR A 28 -5.60 18.17 -1.63
N GLY A 29 -6.46 19.05 -1.11
CA GLY A 29 -7.83 19.19 -1.56
C GLY A 29 -8.78 18.59 -0.54
N ASP A 30 -9.59 19.43 0.08
CA ASP A 30 -10.42 19.08 1.24
C ASP A 30 -11.34 17.91 0.97
N GLU A 31 -11.96 17.85 -0.21
CA GLU A 31 -12.90 16.79 -0.55
C GLU A 31 -12.18 15.45 -0.74
N LYS A 32 -11.02 15.45 -1.40
CA LYS A 32 -10.22 14.24 -1.60
C LYS A 32 -9.72 13.69 -0.27
N ILE A 33 -9.24 14.57 0.60
CA ILE A 33 -8.77 14.18 1.93
C ILE A 33 -9.92 13.56 2.74
N LYS A 34 -11.11 14.15 2.70
CA LYS A 34 -12.27 13.59 3.40
C LYS A 34 -12.62 12.20 2.91
N ASN A 35 -12.57 11.97 1.61
CA ASN A 35 -12.85 10.65 1.04
C ASN A 35 -11.84 9.62 1.51
N VAL A 36 -10.55 9.97 1.53
CA VAL A 36 -9.49 9.08 2.01
C VAL A 36 -9.63 8.81 3.50
N GLU A 37 -9.88 9.84 4.30
CA GLU A 37 -10.09 9.68 5.75
C GLU A 37 -11.29 8.79 6.05
N ASN A 38 -12.39 8.95 5.31
CA ASN A 38 -13.58 8.13 5.48
C ASN A 38 -13.28 6.66 5.22
N GLU A 39 -12.62 6.35 4.13
CA GLU A 39 -12.23 4.98 3.79
C GLU A 39 -11.30 4.40 4.85
N ARG A 40 -10.27 5.15 5.23
CA ARG A 40 -9.33 4.74 6.28
C ARG A 40 -10.06 4.39 7.59
N ASN A 41 -10.95 5.25 8.03
CA ASN A 41 -11.66 5.06 9.30
C ASN A 41 -12.55 3.82 9.25
N LEU A 42 -13.23 3.57 8.14
CA LEU A 42 -14.03 2.37 7.96
C LEU A 42 -13.20 1.08 8.03
N LEU A 43 -11.99 1.11 7.46
CA LEU A 43 -11.10 -0.05 7.49
C LEU A 43 -10.48 -0.25 8.88
N VAL A 44 -10.06 0.83 9.54
CA VAL A 44 -9.47 0.76 10.89
C VAL A 44 -10.46 0.18 11.89
N GLU A 45 -11.74 0.53 11.79
CA GLU A 45 -12.79 0.00 12.67
C GLU A 45 -12.90 -1.53 12.63
N ARG A 46 -12.45 -2.15 11.55
CA ARG A 46 -12.53 -3.60 11.37
C ARG A 46 -11.29 -4.33 11.88
N CYS A 47 -10.29 -3.59 12.32
CA CYS A 47 -9.06 -4.18 12.84
C CYS A 47 -9.15 -4.46 14.32
N ASP A 48 -8.67 -5.62 14.74
CA ASP A 48 -8.40 -5.89 16.14
C ASP A 48 -7.13 -5.16 16.57
N GLY A 49 -7.05 -4.75 17.83
CA GLY A 49 -5.98 -3.88 18.32
C GLY A 49 -4.57 -4.34 18.01
N ASN A 50 -4.31 -5.64 18.02
CA ASN A 50 -2.94 -6.16 17.85
C ASN A 50 -2.40 -6.05 16.43
N ILE A 51 -3.25 -6.17 15.41
CA ILE A 51 -2.75 -6.14 14.02
C ILE A 51 -2.27 -4.75 13.62
N LEU A 52 -2.84 -3.69 14.20
CA LEU A 52 -2.45 -2.31 13.87
C LEU A 52 -1.01 -1.97 14.28
N GLU A 53 -0.41 -2.72 15.19
CA GLU A 53 1.00 -2.50 15.57
C GLU A 53 1.98 -2.75 14.41
N HIS A 54 1.55 -3.48 13.38
CA HIS A 54 2.36 -3.74 12.18
C HIS A 54 2.16 -2.71 11.06
N LEU A 55 1.28 -1.74 11.26
CA LEU A 55 0.90 -0.79 10.23
C LEU A 55 2.09 0.06 9.76
N GLN A 56 2.97 0.48 10.69
CA GLN A 56 4.10 1.34 10.35
C GLN A 56 5.06 0.70 9.36
N GLU A 57 5.26 -0.60 9.41
CA GLU A 57 6.13 -1.31 8.47
C GLU A 57 5.58 -1.23 7.04
N PHE A 58 4.26 -1.36 6.88
CA PHE A 58 3.59 -1.17 5.58
C PHE A 58 3.67 0.28 5.11
N ILE A 59 3.49 1.23 6.01
CA ILE A 59 3.60 2.66 5.66
C ILE A 59 4.98 2.96 5.10
N THR A 60 6.03 2.45 5.74
CA THR A 60 7.41 2.66 5.29
C THR A 60 7.63 2.14 3.87
N ILE A 61 7.16 0.93 3.57
CA ILE A 61 7.28 0.34 2.23
C ILE A 61 6.47 1.15 1.21
N ASN A 62 5.22 1.44 1.50
CA ASN A 62 4.33 2.11 0.57
C ASN A 62 4.71 3.58 0.33
N LYS A 63 5.25 4.26 1.34
CA LYS A 63 5.78 5.62 1.18
C LYS A 63 6.95 5.62 0.20
N LYS A 64 7.82 4.63 0.29
CA LYS A 64 8.95 4.49 -0.62
C LYS A 64 8.50 4.21 -2.06
N ILE A 65 7.50 3.35 -2.23
CA ILE A 65 6.89 3.09 -3.54
C ILE A 65 6.30 4.39 -4.11
N TRP A 66 5.59 5.14 -3.30
CA TRP A 66 5.00 6.42 -3.69
C TRP A 66 6.07 7.38 -4.23
N ASP A 67 7.15 7.53 -3.49
CA ASP A 67 8.23 8.46 -3.85
C ASP A 67 8.92 8.04 -5.15
N VAL A 68 9.19 6.75 -5.34
CA VAL A 68 9.81 6.23 -6.55
C VAL A 68 8.89 6.41 -7.76
N LEU A 69 7.61 6.11 -7.62
CA LEU A 69 6.63 6.31 -8.69
C LEU A 69 6.49 7.78 -9.07
N GLN A 70 6.57 8.70 -8.11
CA GLN A 70 6.54 10.12 -8.39
C GLN A 70 7.75 10.56 -9.22
N GLN A 71 8.94 10.06 -8.87
CA GLN A 71 10.15 10.32 -9.65
C GLN A 71 10.02 9.79 -11.09
N GLN A 72 9.44 8.59 -11.26
CA GLN A 72 9.22 8.03 -12.60
C GLN A 72 8.26 8.89 -13.43
N ARG A 73 7.17 9.35 -12.82
CA ARG A 73 6.20 10.22 -13.50
C ARG A 73 6.81 11.53 -13.91
N ASP A 74 7.66 12.12 -13.07
CA ASP A 74 8.36 13.36 -13.39
C ASP A 74 9.31 13.16 -14.56
N LYS A 75 10.04 12.06 -14.61
CA LYS A 75 10.92 11.73 -15.74
C LYS A 75 10.14 11.48 -17.02
N GLU A 76 9.03 10.77 -16.95
CA GLU A 76 8.17 10.53 -18.12
C GLU A 76 7.64 11.83 -18.69
N ARG A 77 7.18 12.76 -17.85
CA ARG A 77 6.70 14.07 -18.27
C ARG A 77 7.79 14.90 -18.95
N ALA A 78 9.02 14.74 -18.49
CA ALA A 78 10.19 15.41 -19.07
C ALA A 78 10.72 14.70 -20.31
N GLY A 79 10.17 13.55 -20.68
CA GLY A 79 10.65 12.75 -21.80
C GLY A 79 11.97 12.03 -21.52
N GLU A 80 12.33 11.85 -20.25
CA GLU A 80 13.61 11.26 -19.85
C GLU A 80 13.47 9.76 -19.56
N LEU A 81 13.32 8.97 -20.61
CA LEU A 81 13.22 7.49 -20.49
C LEU A 81 14.62 6.88 -20.60
N ASP A 82 15.46 7.20 -19.65
CA ASP A 82 16.89 6.86 -19.58
C ASP A 82 17.17 5.69 -18.64
N ASP A 83 18.47 5.43 -18.37
CA ASP A 83 18.88 4.35 -17.47
C ASP A 83 18.40 4.57 -16.04
N GLU A 84 18.30 5.82 -15.61
CA GLU A 84 17.75 6.14 -14.29
C GLU A 84 16.27 5.79 -14.19
N PHE A 85 15.49 6.04 -15.24
CA PHE A 85 14.09 5.62 -15.30
C PHE A 85 13.97 4.10 -15.18
N VAL A 86 14.82 3.35 -15.87
CA VAL A 86 14.87 1.89 -15.78
C VAL A 86 15.21 1.44 -14.34
N SER A 87 16.20 2.07 -13.73
CA SER A 87 16.58 1.76 -12.33
C SER A 87 15.42 1.99 -11.37
N LEU A 88 14.64 3.07 -11.56
CA LEU A 88 13.46 3.33 -10.75
C LEU A 88 12.39 2.25 -10.93
N SER A 89 12.22 1.75 -12.16
CA SER A 89 11.28 0.66 -12.45
C SER A 89 11.66 -0.62 -11.72
N LEU A 90 12.95 -0.95 -11.69
CA LEU A 90 13.46 -2.10 -10.95
C LEU A 90 13.26 -1.93 -9.44
N GLU A 91 13.46 -0.72 -8.94
CA GLU A 91 13.26 -0.42 -7.52
C GLU A 91 11.80 -0.64 -7.10
N VAL A 92 10.83 -0.18 -7.91
CA VAL A 92 9.40 -0.43 -7.65
C VAL A 92 9.10 -1.93 -7.62
N TYR A 93 9.66 -2.66 -8.57
CA TYR A 93 9.51 -4.12 -8.65
C TYR A 93 9.99 -4.80 -7.36
N HIS A 94 11.17 -4.44 -6.88
CA HIS A 94 11.72 -5.00 -5.65
C HIS A 94 10.94 -4.58 -4.41
N LEU A 95 10.45 -3.34 -4.36
CA LEU A 95 9.62 -2.87 -3.27
C LEU A 95 8.28 -3.60 -3.21
N ASN A 96 7.69 -3.89 -4.38
CA ASN A 96 6.46 -4.68 -4.43
C ASN A 96 6.68 -6.11 -3.94
N ASP A 97 7.84 -6.69 -4.19
CA ASP A 97 8.19 -8.01 -3.65
C ASP A 97 8.29 -7.97 -2.12
N LYS A 98 8.90 -6.94 -1.55
CA LYS A 98 8.97 -6.74 -0.09
C LYS A 98 7.58 -6.57 0.50
N ARG A 99 6.72 -5.82 -0.18
CA ARG A 99 5.34 -5.60 0.22
C ARG A 99 4.57 -6.92 0.26
N PHE A 100 4.70 -7.74 -0.77
CA PHE A 100 4.08 -9.07 -0.80
C PHE A 100 4.59 -9.95 0.33
N ALA A 101 5.91 -10.00 0.55
CA ALA A 101 6.51 -10.78 1.62
C ALA A 101 5.97 -10.35 2.99
N LYS A 102 5.77 -9.06 3.20
CA LYS A 102 5.21 -8.54 4.45
C LYS A 102 3.76 -8.96 4.64
N LYS A 103 2.96 -8.87 3.58
CA LYS A 103 1.57 -9.37 3.63
C LYS A 103 1.52 -10.85 3.97
N SER A 104 2.36 -11.66 3.34
CA SER A 104 2.45 -13.10 3.63
C SER A 104 2.85 -13.39 5.07
N GLN A 105 3.83 -12.65 5.59
CA GLN A 105 4.26 -12.77 6.98
C GLN A 105 3.11 -12.51 7.95
N ILE A 106 2.36 -11.45 7.73
CA ILE A 106 1.22 -11.08 8.56
C ILE A 106 0.12 -12.15 8.46
N ASN A 107 -0.17 -12.62 7.25
CA ASN A 107 -1.18 -13.66 7.05
C ASN A 107 -0.84 -14.93 7.82
N ASP A 108 0.42 -15.33 7.82
CA ASP A 108 0.88 -16.52 8.56
C ASP A 108 0.87 -16.28 10.08
N MET A 109 1.33 -15.11 10.51
CA MET A 109 1.41 -14.75 11.93
C MET A 109 0.05 -14.77 12.62
N TYR A 110 -0.99 -14.32 11.94
CA TYR A 110 -2.34 -14.21 12.48
C TYR A 110 -3.30 -15.28 11.95
N ASP A 111 -2.79 -16.26 11.24
CA ASP A 111 -3.56 -17.35 10.63
C ASP A 111 -4.74 -16.83 9.81
N SER A 112 -4.43 -15.96 8.85
CA SER A 112 -5.44 -15.38 7.96
C SER A 112 -6.16 -16.48 7.18
N CYS A 113 -7.48 -16.40 7.12
CA CYS A 113 -8.29 -17.35 6.34
C CYS A 113 -7.96 -17.26 4.85
N ILE A 114 -7.68 -16.05 4.37
CA ILE A 114 -7.30 -15.78 2.98
C ILE A 114 -5.81 -15.49 2.95
N LYS A 115 -5.08 -16.12 2.03
CA LYS A 115 -3.65 -15.91 1.82
C LYS A 115 -3.40 -15.69 0.33
N GLU A 116 -2.89 -14.49 0.00
CA GLU A 116 -2.55 -14.13 -1.37
C GLU A 116 -1.35 -14.94 -1.86
N GLU A 117 -1.40 -15.36 -3.11
CA GLU A 117 -0.31 -16.10 -3.73
C GLU A 117 0.23 -15.38 -4.96
N LYS A 118 1.53 -15.52 -5.22
CA LYS A 118 2.18 -15.13 -6.46
C LYS A 118 2.58 -16.40 -7.21
N HIS A 119 2.37 -16.41 -8.52
CA HIS A 119 2.67 -17.58 -9.36
C HIS A 119 4.01 -17.46 -10.10
N TYR A 120 4.68 -16.34 -10.01
CA TYR A 120 5.98 -16.10 -10.65
C TYR A 120 7.07 -15.84 -9.59
N ASN A 121 8.25 -16.18 -9.96
CA ASN A 121 9.42 -15.99 -9.08
C ASN A 121 10.10 -14.65 -9.35
#